data_bc3ab23b67b1ca8d80a1ed171658a894
#
_entry.id   bc3ab23b67b1ca8d80a1ed171658a894
#
_cell.length_a   1.000
_cell.length_b   1.000
_cell.length_c   1.000
_cell.angle_alpha   90.00
_cell.angle_beta   90.00
_cell.angle_gamma   90.00
#
_symmetry.space_group_name_H-M   'P 1'
#
loop_
_entity.id
_entity.type
_entity.pdbx_description
1 polymer ?
#
loop_
_entity_poly.entity_id
_entity_poly.type
_entity_poly.pdbx_seq_one_letter_code
_entity_poly.pdbx_strand_id
1 'polypeptide(L)'
;KSTARFARNTSESLIAVRELRDLGIGVCFEEQGIDTAQMSGELLTAIFSMIAQKESEAISENIRWSIRNRMENGTFTATSLPFGYTRDETGEIKVDLQRAGYVKEIFEAFLSGRNTKEIAEEMKRRQETETPLQSYQWTVHAIARILKNEKYTGNSLWQKSFMTQTLPRR
;
A
#
# COMPACT_ATOMS: atom_id res chain seq x y z
N LYS A 1 -29.09 11.72 -17.13
CA LYS A 1 -28.48 10.76 -16.18
C LYS A 1 -26.97 10.84 -16.30
N SER A 2 -26.20 10.39 -15.29
CA SER A 2 -24.74 10.52 -15.29
C SER A 2 -24.02 9.42 -16.07
N THR A 3 -22.77 9.69 -16.48
CA THR A 3 -21.89 8.71 -17.13
C THR A 3 -21.65 7.50 -16.22
N ALA A 4 -21.51 7.67 -14.90
CA ALA A 4 -21.32 6.61 -13.92
C ALA A 4 -22.50 5.61 -13.83
N ARG A 5 -23.69 5.99 -14.30
CA ARG A 5 -24.86 5.11 -14.37
C ARG A 5 -25.05 4.46 -15.74
N PHE A 6 -24.32 4.90 -16.72
CA PHE A 6 -24.43 4.40 -18.10
C PHE A 6 -23.63 3.11 -18.30
N ALA A 7 -22.42 3.04 -17.75
CA ALA A 7 -21.61 1.82 -17.74
C ALA A 7 -20.78 1.72 -16.46
N ARG A 8 -20.20 0.54 -16.20
CA ARG A 8 -19.45 0.23 -14.98
C ARG A 8 -18.09 0.96 -14.90
N ASN A 9 -17.56 1.36 -16.03
CA ASN A 9 -16.32 2.13 -16.10
C ASN A 9 -16.33 3.05 -17.34
N THR A 10 -15.43 4.01 -17.34
CA THR A 10 -15.32 5.03 -18.39
C THR A 10 -14.98 4.44 -19.77
N SER A 11 -14.20 3.33 -19.81
CA SER A 11 -13.85 2.69 -21.08
C SER A 11 -15.06 2.01 -21.74
N GLU A 12 -15.88 1.30 -20.95
CA GLU A 12 -17.14 0.71 -21.46
C GLU A 12 -18.11 1.80 -21.92
N SER A 13 -18.20 2.91 -21.19
CA SER A 13 -19.01 4.07 -21.59
C SER A 13 -18.59 4.60 -22.94
N LEU A 14 -17.28 4.75 -23.18
CA LEU A 14 -16.75 5.26 -24.43
C LEU A 14 -17.04 4.32 -25.61
N ILE A 15 -16.89 3.00 -25.42
CA ILE A 15 -17.19 1.99 -26.44
C ILE A 15 -18.68 2.04 -26.80
N ALA A 16 -19.56 1.99 -25.81
CA ALA A 16 -21.00 2.02 -26.02
C ALA A 16 -21.48 3.31 -26.72
N VAL A 17 -20.90 4.47 -26.33
CA VAL A 17 -21.23 5.74 -27.02
C VAL A 17 -20.75 5.74 -28.46
N ARG A 18 -19.61 5.15 -28.77
CA ARG A 18 -19.12 5.04 -30.17
C ARG A 18 -20.02 4.13 -30.99
N GLU A 19 -20.41 2.97 -30.47
CA GLU A 19 -21.33 2.05 -31.15
C GLU A 19 -22.68 2.71 -31.43
N LEU A 20 -23.25 3.42 -30.45
CA LEU A 20 -24.51 4.14 -30.63
C LEU A 20 -24.39 5.24 -31.67
N ARG A 21 -23.27 5.97 -31.68
CA ARG A 21 -23.03 7.00 -32.70
C ARG A 21 -22.90 6.42 -34.11
N ASP A 22 -22.24 5.27 -34.25
CA ASP A 22 -22.10 4.60 -35.55
C ASP A 22 -23.47 4.12 -36.09
N LEU A 23 -24.43 3.92 -35.18
CA LEU A 23 -25.84 3.68 -35.49
C LEU A 23 -26.66 4.96 -35.69
N GLY A 24 -26.04 6.15 -35.65
CA GLY A 24 -26.71 7.45 -35.77
C GLY A 24 -27.47 7.90 -34.53
N ILE A 25 -27.22 7.27 -33.37
CA ILE A 25 -27.90 7.55 -32.10
C ILE A 25 -27.04 8.46 -31.25
N GLY A 26 -27.52 9.67 -30.93
CA GLY A 26 -26.89 10.58 -29.96
C GLY A 26 -27.25 10.23 -28.54
N VAL A 27 -26.27 10.36 -27.62
CA VAL A 27 -26.43 10.17 -26.20
C VAL A 27 -26.24 11.49 -25.46
N CYS A 28 -27.22 11.87 -24.63
CA CYS A 28 -27.12 13.07 -23.80
C CYS A 28 -26.88 12.67 -22.33
N PHE A 29 -25.78 13.13 -21.75
CA PHE A 29 -25.44 13.02 -20.33
C PHE A 29 -25.83 14.31 -19.61
N GLU A 30 -27.03 14.34 -19.04
CA GLU A 30 -27.65 15.54 -18.45
C GLU A 30 -26.82 16.15 -17.31
N GLU A 31 -26.24 15.32 -16.43
CA GLU A 31 -25.43 15.80 -15.29
C GLU A 31 -24.13 16.48 -15.71
N GLN A 32 -23.52 16.01 -16.82
CA GLN A 32 -22.28 16.55 -17.34
C GLN A 32 -22.51 17.58 -18.45
N GLY A 33 -23.74 17.75 -18.91
CA GLY A 33 -24.08 18.63 -20.04
C GLY A 33 -23.44 18.21 -21.36
N ILE A 34 -23.22 16.90 -21.54
CA ILE A 34 -22.54 16.35 -22.73
C ILE A 34 -23.58 15.79 -23.70
N ASP A 35 -23.61 16.32 -24.92
CA ASP A 35 -24.38 15.77 -26.05
C ASP A 35 -23.43 15.21 -27.09
N THR A 36 -23.48 13.89 -27.30
CA THR A 36 -22.58 13.19 -28.21
C THR A 36 -22.95 13.29 -29.66
N ALA A 37 -24.18 13.71 -29.99
CA ALA A 37 -24.69 13.81 -31.37
C ALA A 37 -23.88 14.80 -32.22
N GLN A 38 -23.39 15.87 -31.62
CA GLN A 38 -22.66 16.95 -32.30
C GLN A 38 -21.15 16.91 -32.10
N MET A 39 -20.62 15.89 -31.40
CA MET A 39 -19.19 15.80 -31.03
C MET A 39 -18.40 14.97 -32.04
N SER A 40 -17.16 15.39 -32.34
CA SER A 40 -16.20 14.54 -33.05
C SER A 40 -15.77 13.37 -32.19
N GLY A 41 -15.34 12.25 -32.82
CA GLY A 41 -14.82 11.08 -32.08
C GLY A 41 -13.59 11.39 -31.23
N GLU A 42 -12.77 12.35 -31.67
CA GLU A 42 -11.58 12.80 -30.91
C GLU A 42 -11.99 13.57 -29.66
N LEU A 43 -12.97 14.47 -29.76
CA LEU A 43 -13.48 15.23 -28.63
C LEU A 43 -14.13 14.32 -27.59
N LEU A 44 -14.90 13.32 -27.99
CA LEU A 44 -15.47 12.30 -27.12
C LEU A 44 -14.37 11.55 -26.38
N THR A 45 -13.33 11.12 -27.09
CA THR A 45 -12.19 10.41 -26.46
C THR A 45 -11.49 11.29 -25.43
N ALA A 46 -11.27 12.55 -25.72
CA ALA A 46 -10.64 13.50 -24.80
C ALA A 46 -11.49 13.70 -23.54
N ILE A 47 -12.81 13.91 -23.68
CA ILE A 47 -13.72 14.10 -22.54
C ILE A 47 -13.76 12.85 -21.65
N PHE A 48 -13.92 11.66 -22.24
CA PHE A 48 -13.96 10.43 -21.44
C PHE A 48 -12.61 10.14 -20.76
N SER A 49 -11.49 10.48 -21.41
CA SER A 49 -10.16 10.38 -20.78
C SER A 49 -10.01 11.33 -19.58
N MET A 50 -10.51 12.55 -19.69
CA MET A 50 -10.53 13.51 -18.56
C MET A 50 -11.41 13.02 -17.42
N ILE A 51 -12.57 12.42 -17.70
CA ILE A 51 -13.46 11.85 -16.67
C ILE A 51 -12.74 10.69 -15.96
N ALA A 52 -12.13 9.77 -16.71
CA ALA A 52 -11.38 8.65 -16.14
C ALA A 52 -10.22 9.11 -15.26
N GLN A 53 -9.51 10.14 -15.68
CA GLN A 53 -8.43 10.72 -14.89
C GLN A 53 -8.95 11.32 -13.58
N LYS A 54 -10.02 12.09 -13.62
CA LYS A 54 -10.64 12.66 -12.40
C LYS A 54 -11.16 11.59 -11.46
N GLU A 55 -11.76 10.52 -11.95
CA GLU A 55 -12.18 9.38 -11.14
C GLU A 55 -10.99 8.72 -10.44
N SER A 56 -9.89 8.50 -11.17
CA SER A 56 -8.65 7.93 -10.60
C SER A 56 -8.02 8.83 -9.53
N GLU A 57 -8.00 10.14 -9.77
CA GLU A 57 -7.52 11.14 -8.81
C GLU A 57 -8.37 11.14 -7.55
N ALA A 58 -9.70 11.15 -7.68
CA ALA A 58 -10.63 11.12 -6.54
C ALA A 58 -10.49 9.82 -5.71
N ILE A 59 -10.34 8.66 -6.36
CA ILE A 59 -10.08 7.39 -5.67
C ILE A 59 -8.75 7.46 -4.90
N SER A 60 -7.69 8.00 -5.53
CA SER A 60 -6.39 8.15 -4.89
C SER A 60 -6.44 9.08 -3.67
N GLU A 61 -7.16 10.18 -3.76
CA GLU A 61 -7.36 11.14 -2.66
C GLU A 61 -8.14 10.49 -1.51
N ASN A 62 -9.23 9.79 -1.80
CA ASN A 62 -10.03 9.07 -0.80
C ASN A 62 -9.21 8.00 -0.06
N ILE A 63 -8.36 7.24 -0.78
CA ILE A 63 -7.46 6.26 -0.17
C ILE A 63 -6.45 6.96 0.74
N ARG A 64 -5.82 8.04 0.27
CA ARG A 64 -4.85 8.81 1.08
C ARG A 64 -5.50 9.39 2.33
N TRP A 65 -6.69 9.96 2.19
CA TRP A 65 -7.47 10.47 3.32
C TRP A 65 -7.80 9.37 4.33
N SER A 66 -8.31 8.22 3.86
CA SER A 66 -8.64 7.08 4.71
C SER A 66 -7.41 6.54 5.47
N ILE A 67 -6.25 6.45 4.80
CA ILE A 67 -4.99 6.02 5.42
C ILE A 67 -4.56 7.03 6.49
N ARG A 68 -4.59 8.33 6.18
CA ARG A 68 -4.22 9.40 7.12
C ARG A 68 -5.12 9.39 8.36
N ASN A 69 -6.43 9.31 8.16
CA ASN A 69 -7.40 9.22 9.26
C ASN A 69 -7.16 8.02 10.18
N ARG A 70 -6.82 6.86 9.59
CA ARG A 70 -6.45 5.66 10.38
C ARG A 70 -5.13 5.84 11.13
N MET A 71 -4.16 6.57 10.56
CA MET A 71 -2.91 6.89 11.25
C MET A 71 -3.16 7.83 12.44
N GLU A 72 -3.95 8.88 12.25
CA GLU A 72 -4.30 9.85 13.29
C GLU A 72 -5.08 9.20 14.44
N ASN A 73 -5.99 8.28 14.12
CA ASN A 73 -6.78 7.54 15.11
C ASN A 73 -6.06 6.32 15.71
N GLY A 74 -4.80 6.08 15.36
CA GLY A 74 -4.01 4.92 15.84
C GLY A 74 -4.48 3.55 15.36
N THR A 75 -5.46 3.49 14.44
CA THR A 75 -6.01 2.23 13.91
C THR A 75 -5.27 1.70 12.68
N PHE A 76 -4.29 2.45 12.19
CA PHE A 76 -3.48 2.01 11.05
C PHE A 76 -2.44 0.99 11.50
N THR A 77 -2.56 -0.23 11.00
CA THR A 77 -1.63 -1.32 11.27
C THR A 77 -0.88 -1.72 10.01
N ALA A 78 0.43 -1.97 10.14
CA ALA A 78 1.24 -2.48 9.04
C ALA A 78 0.79 -3.88 8.64
N THR A 79 0.79 -4.18 7.35
CA THR A 79 0.51 -5.53 6.84
C THR A 79 1.57 -6.53 7.29
N SER A 80 2.84 -6.09 7.38
CA SER A 80 3.98 -6.89 7.81
C SER A 80 4.41 -6.47 9.22
N LEU A 81 4.45 -7.45 10.14
CA LEU A 81 4.94 -7.25 11.49
C LEU A 81 6.44 -7.53 11.57
N PRO A 82 7.17 -6.83 12.47
CA PRO A 82 8.54 -7.17 12.79
C PRO A 82 8.63 -8.56 13.43
N PHE A 83 9.78 -9.21 13.32
CA PHE A 83 10.05 -10.45 14.04
C PHE A 83 9.87 -10.23 15.56
N GLY A 84 9.23 -11.15 16.27
CA GLY A 84 8.89 -10.99 17.68
C GLY A 84 7.50 -10.44 17.96
N TYR A 85 6.74 -10.09 16.92
CA TYR A 85 5.34 -9.71 17.02
C TYR A 85 4.45 -10.64 16.19
N THR A 86 3.25 -10.87 16.66
CA THR A 86 2.22 -11.69 16.00
C THR A 86 0.87 -10.97 16.04
N ARG A 87 -0.11 -11.48 15.29
CA ARG A 87 -1.52 -11.06 15.43
C ARG A 87 -2.29 -12.16 16.10
N ASP A 88 -3.20 -11.75 16.98
CA ASP A 88 -4.17 -12.68 17.54
C ASP A 88 -5.36 -12.90 16.59
N GLU A 89 -6.33 -13.70 17.02
CA GLU A 89 -7.55 -14.01 16.27
C GLU A 89 -8.42 -12.77 16.00
N THR A 90 -8.28 -11.73 16.81
CA THR A 90 -8.99 -10.45 16.64
C THR A 90 -8.25 -9.49 15.70
N GLY A 91 -7.02 -9.84 15.28
CA GLY A 91 -6.16 -9.01 14.44
C GLY A 91 -5.32 -8.00 15.22
N GLU A 92 -5.39 -7.99 16.55
CA GLU A 92 -4.55 -7.14 17.40
C GLU A 92 -3.09 -7.61 17.41
N ILE A 93 -2.19 -6.65 17.52
CA ILE A 93 -0.75 -6.92 17.55
C ILE A 93 -0.34 -7.30 18.97
N LYS A 94 0.23 -8.50 19.13
CA LYS A 94 0.77 -9.00 20.40
C LYS A 94 2.24 -9.37 20.28
N VAL A 95 2.92 -9.38 21.41
CA VAL A 95 4.30 -9.84 21.51
C VAL A 95 4.29 -11.37 21.49
N ASP A 96 5.03 -11.97 20.57
CA ASP A 96 5.36 -13.39 20.60
C ASP A 96 6.53 -13.58 21.56
N LEU A 97 6.25 -14.10 22.76
CA LEU A 97 7.22 -14.20 23.83
C LEU A 97 8.45 -15.03 23.47
N GLN A 98 8.28 -16.08 22.65
CA GLN A 98 9.40 -16.91 22.21
C GLN A 98 10.31 -16.12 21.25
N ARG A 99 9.73 -15.54 20.20
CA ARG A 99 10.49 -14.75 19.22
C ARG A 99 11.04 -13.45 19.79
N ALA A 100 10.34 -12.83 20.74
CA ALA A 100 10.81 -11.62 21.42
C ALA A 100 12.07 -11.86 22.26
N GLY A 101 12.25 -13.07 22.84
CA GLY A 101 13.48 -13.47 23.50
C GLY A 101 14.70 -13.33 22.59
N TYR A 102 14.60 -13.84 21.35
CA TYR A 102 15.69 -13.71 20.38
C TYR A 102 15.98 -12.27 19.98
N VAL A 103 14.94 -11.44 19.89
CA VAL A 103 15.13 -10.00 19.63
C VAL A 103 15.95 -9.35 20.74
N LYS A 104 15.65 -9.64 22.01
CA LYS A 104 16.43 -9.14 23.16
C LYS A 104 17.87 -9.62 23.09
N GLU A 105 18.10 -10.90 22.84
CA GLU A 105 19.44 -11.48 22.70
C GLU A 105 20.25 -10.80 21.60
N ILE A 106 19.61 -10.47 20.44
CA ILE A 106 20.26 -9.75 19.36
C ILE A 106 20.70 -8.35 19.81
N PHE A 107 19.84 -7.62 20.53
CA PHE A 107 20.20 -6.30 21.06
C PHE A 107 21.29 -6.39 22.11
N GLU A 108 21.23 -7.34 23.05
CA GLU A 108 22.24 -7.57 24.09
C GLU A 108 23.60 -7.97 23.48
N ALA A 109 23.60 -8.85 22.49
CA ALA A 109 24.80 -9.25 21.77
C ALA A 109 25.45 -8.07 21.05
N PHE A 110 24.64 -7.21 20.42
CA PHE A 110 25.14 -6.00 19.75
C PHE A 110 25.71 -4.99 20.75
N LEU A 111 25.04 -4.77 21.88
CA LEU A 111 25.51 -3.87 22.95
C LEU A 111 26.78 -4.38 23.64
N SER A 112 27.00 -5.71 23.69
CA SER A 112 28.23 -6.31 24.18
C SER A 112 29.44 -6.20 23.22
N GLY A 113 29.23 -5.55 22.03
CA GLY A 113 30.29 -5.29 21.05
C GLY A 113 30.38 -6.32 19.93
N ARG A 114 29.48 -7.29 19.84
CA ARG A 114 29.46 -8.25 18.72
C ARG A 114 28.98 -7.56 17.44
N ASN A 115 29.59 -7.89 16.33
CA ASN A 115 29.18 -7.32 15.04
C ASN A 115 27.96 -8.06 14.45
N THR A 116 27.28 -7.40 13.52
CA THR A 116 26.05 -7.94 12.90
C THR A 116 26.26 -9.23 12.11
N LYS A 117 27.48 -9.49 11.64
CA LYS A 117 27.84 -10.72 10.92
C LYS A 117 27.90 -11.91 11.87
N GLU A 118 28.59 -11.75 12.99
CA GLU A 118 28.68 -12.78 14.04
C GLU A 118 27.31 -13.15 14.60
N ILE A 119 26.48 -12.14 14.85
CA ILE A 119 25.09 -12.35 15.31
C ILE A 119 24.27 -13.11 14.28
N ALA A 120 24.39 -12.74 12.99
CA ALA A 120 23.66 -13.43 11.90
C ALA A 120 24.10 -14.90 11.76
N GLU A 121 25.40 -15.18 11.84
CA GLU A 121 25.95 -16.55 11.76
C GLU A 121 25.47 -17.41 12.93
N GLU A 122 25.40 -16.86 14.14
CA GLU A 122 24.87 -17.56 15.30
C GLU A 122 23.37 -17.85 15.16
N MET A 123 22.56 -16.87 14.78
CA MET A 123 21.12 -17.07 14.58
C MET A 123 20.85 -18.09 13.47
N LYS A 124 21.65 -18.08 12.40
CA LYS A 124 21.56 -19.06 11.31
C LYS A 124 21.90 -20.48 11.80
N ARG A 125 22.92 -20.64 12.61
CA ARG A 125 23.29 -21.94 13.19
C ARG A 125 22.17 -22.47 14.11
N ARG A 126 21.58 -21.62 14.95
CA ARG A 126 20.48 -21.99 15.84
C ARG A 126 19.18 -22.27 15.10
N GLN A 127 18.99 -21.71 13.91
CA GLN A 127 17.83 -21.94 13.05
C GLN A 127 17.59 -23.43 12.74
N GLU A 128 18.63 -24.24 12.68
CA GLU A 128 18.55 -25.67 12.39
C GLU A 128 17.87 -26.46 13.52
N THR A 129 17.98 -26.00 14.76
CA THR A 129 17.48 -26.68 15.96
C THR A 129 16.30 -25.98 16.63
N GLU A 130 16.12 -24.70 16.41
CA GLU A 130 15.12 -23.88 17.11
C GLU A 130 13.97 -23.45 16.17
N THR A 131 12.81 -24.06 16.32
CA THR A 131 11.63 -23.86 15.47
C THR A 131 11.21 -22.39 15.29
N PRO A 132 11.23 -21.51 16.33
CA PRO A 132 10.83 -20.10 16.15
C PRO A 132 11.71 -19.32 15.19
N LEU A 133 12.95 -19.76 14.96
CA LEU A 133 13.91 -19.12 14.05
C LEU A 133 13.78 -19.59 12.61
N GLN A 134 13.17 -20.75 12.36
CA GLN A 134 13.13 -21.38 11.02
C GLN A 134 12.39 -20.56 9.97
N SER A 135 11.39 -19.77 10.37
CA SER A 135 10.57 -18.96 9.46
C SER A 135 11.22 -17.63 9.04
N TYR A 136 12.44 -17.32 9.52
CA TYR A 136 13.08 -16.04 9.27
C TYR A 136 14.46 -16.23 8.63
N GLN A 137 14.78 -15.38 7.65
CA GLN A 137 16.09 -15.44 7.00
C GLN A 137 17.12 -14.60 7.76
N TRP A 138 18.04 -15.26 8.44
CA TRP A 138 19.09 -14.65 9.25
C TRP A 138 20.29 -14.22 8.41
N THR A 139 20.19 -13.00 7.89
CA THR A 139 21.26 -12.33 7.14
C THR A 139 21.77 -11.13 7.92
N VAL A 140 22.95 -10.64 7.55
CA VAL A 140 23.52 -9.39 8.10
C VAL A 140 22.52 -8.22 7.98
N HIS A 141 21.83 -8.13 6.83
CA HIS A 141 20.81 -7.12 6.61
C HIS A 141 19.58 -7.31 7.49
N ALA A 142 19.19 -8.55 7.78
CA ALA A 142 18.08 -8.84 8.67
C ALA A 142 18.38 -8.41 10.11
N ILE A 143 19.58 -8.69 10.62
CA ILE A 143 20.04 -8.22 11.94
C ILE A 143 20.07 -6.68 11.97
N ALA A 144 20.70 -6.04 10.97
CA ALA A 144 20.74 -4.59 10.88
C ALA A 144 19.35 -3.97 10.83
N ARG A 145 18.38 -4.61 10.15
CA ARG A 145 16.98 -4.17 10.09
C ARG A 145 16.28 -4.30 11.43
N ILE A 146 16.54 -5.36 12.21
CA ILE A 146 16.01 -5.53 13.56
C ILE A 146 16.55 -4.40 14.45
N LEU A 147 17.86 -4.19 14.49
CA LEU A 147 18.52 -3.19 15.34
C LEU A 147 18.10 -1.75 15.03
N LYS A 148 17.76 -1.46 13.78
CA LYS A 148 17.33 -0.11 13.33
C LYS A 148 15.81 0.13 13.35
N ASN A 149 15.02 -0.88 13.74
CA ASN A 149 13.58 -0.78 13.64
C ASN A 149 12.98 -0.12 14.90
N GLU A 150 12.48 1.09 14.74
CA GLU A 150 11.85 1.88 15.81
C GLU A 150 10.63 1.20 16.45
N LYS A 151 10.02 0.22 15.78
CA LYS A 151 8.86 -0.48 16.33
C LYS A 151 9.16 -1.26 17.61
N TYR A 152 10.43 -1.62 17.83
CA TYR A 152 10.86 -2.26 19.09
C TYR A 152 10.90 -1.30 20.28
N THR A 153 10.79 0.01 20.07
CA THR A 153 10.61 1.00 21.14
C THR A 153 9.14 1.24 21.51
N GLY A 154 8.21 0.55 20.84
CA GLY A 154 6.77 0.74 21.00
C GLY A 154 6.17 1.83 20.10
N ASN A 155 6.98 2.53 19.33
CA ASN A 155 6.54 3.58 18.43
C ASN A 155 6.57 3.10 16.97
N SER A 156 5.69 3.64 16.14
CA SER A 156 5.71 3.38 14.71
C SER A 156 5.67 4.70 13.94
N LEU A 157 6.74 4.98 13.21
CA LEU A 157 6.82 6.16 12.35
C LEU A 157 6.29 5.83 10.96
N TRP A 158 5.26 6.54 10.54
CA TRP A 158 4.65 6.43 9.22
C TRP A 158 5.08 7.59 8.32
N GLN A 159 4.85 7.45 7.01
CA GLN A 159 5.17 8.48 6.00
C GLN A 159 6.64 8.95 6.04
N LYS A 160 7.59 8.03 6.21
CA LYS A 160 9.04 8.32 6.21
C LYS A 160 9.54 8.92 4.89
N SER A 161 8.78 8.75 3.82
CA SER A 161 9.03 9.33 2.50
C SER A 161 7.73 9.79 1.87
N PHE A 162 7.80 10.84 1.08
CA PHE A 162 6.68 11.33 0.28
C PHE A 162 7.16 11.67 -1.14
N MET A 163 6.28 11.54 -2.08
CA MET A 163 6.56 11.91 -3.47
C MET A 163 6.01 13.31 -3.71
N THR A 164 6.87 14.24 -4.10
CA THR A 164 6.44 15.56 -4.54
C THR A 164 5.85 15.46 -5.93
N GLN A 165 4.78 16.18 -6.21
CA GLN A 165 4.15 16.21 -7.54
C GLN A 165 5.03 16.88 -8.61
N THR A 166 6.10 17.55 -8.22
CA THR A 166 6.95 18.38 -9.06
C THR A 166 8.14 17.68 -9.72
N LEU A 167 8.41 16.41 -9.37
CA LEU A 167 9.50 15.67 -10.01
C LEU A 167 8.96 14.48 -10.79
N PRO A 168 9.23 14.40 -12.12
CA PRO A 168 8.91 13.20 -12.88
C PRO A 168 9.68 12.01 -12.32
N ARG A 169 9.03 10.84 -12.26
CA ARG A 169 9.70 9.58 -11.92
C ARG A 169 10.87 9.37 -12.88
N ARG A 170 12.07 9.28 -12.36
CA ARG A 170 13.21 8.69 -13.04
C ARG A 170 13.20 7.19 -12.86
#